data_781f47511f88bf5d57a614887178f295
#
_entry.id   781f47511f88bf5d57a614887178f295
#
_cell.length_a   1.000
_cell.length_b   1.000
_cell.length_c   1.000
_cell.angle_alpha   90.00
_cell.angle_beta   90.00
_cell.angle_gamma   90.00
#
_symmetry.space_group_name_H-M   'P 1'
#
loop_
_entity.id
_entity.type
_entity.pdbx_description
1 polymer ?
#
loop_
_entity_poly.entity_id
_entity_poly.type
_entity_poly.pdbx_seq_one_letter_code
_entity_poly.pdbx_strand_id
1 'polypeptide(L)'
;KRSFGICYLKIRRSGFSYMGSEECANIATISKDSRIGILSKTGADAKKMFTDKVVPISNNYPFFFKPVQDGMDKPKTELAYRVPASKITKRNMYEEDDLQVEGLDTTIDWKNTGDNSYDGEKLKLLVHDESGKWEKPSNILNNWRVTKTCLRLGSRIIGKCMMGSTSNALDKGGENFKKLYNDSSTAQRNSNGQTKSGLYNLFIPMEYNMEGFIDIY
;
A
#
# COMPACT_ATOMS: atom_id res chain seq x y z
N LYS A 1 -16.15 11.08 -1.06
CA LYS A 1 -14.76 10.71 -1.43
C LYS A 1 -14.73 10.41 -2.92
N ARG A 2 -13.98 11.22 -3.71
CA ARG A 2 -14.06 11.22 -5.18
C ARG A 2 -12.89 10.50 -5.85
N SER A 3 -11.76 10.29 -5.15
CA SER A 3 -10.56 9.64 -5.67
C SER A 3 -10.23 8.34 -4.94
N PHE A 4 -9.69 7.36 -5.67
CA PHE A 4 -9.10 6.15 -5.09
C PHE A 4 -7.72 6.40 -4.47
N GLY A 5 -7.10 7.52 -4.73
CA GLY A 5 -5.79 7.86 -4.20
C GLY A 5 -4.98 8.71 -5.15
N ILE A 6 -3.66 8.60 -5.04
CA ILE A 6 -2.72 9.45 -5.78
C ILE A 6 -1.74 8.59 -6.57
N CYS A 7 -1.45 9.04 -7.80
CA CYS A 7 -0.43 8.51 -8.68
C CYS A 7 0.75 9.49 -8.72
N TYR A 8 1.84 9.13 -8.04
CA TYR A 8 3.03 9.97 -7.91
C TYR A 8 4.02 9.71 -9.04
N LEU A 9 4.41 10.75 -9.75
CA LEU A 9 5.63 10.77 -10.54
C LEU A 9 6.69 11.49 -9.73
N LYS A 10 7.75 10.80 -9.36
CA LYS A 10 8.76 11.25 -8.40
C LYS A 10 10.16 11.02 -8.92
N ILE A 11 11.14 11.70 -8.34
CA ILE A 11 12.55 11.39 -8.53
C ILE A 11 12.98 10.19 -7.68
N ARG A 12 14.17 9.68 -7.93
CA ARG A 12 14.83 8.69 -7.06
C ARG A 12 15.07 9.28 -5.67
N ARG A 13 15.11 8.41 -4.65
CA ARG A 13 15.41 8.77 -3.24
C ARG A 13 14.45 9.78 -2.61
N SER A 14 13.25 9.96 -3.16
CA SER A 14 12.22 10.85 -2.62
C SER A 14 11.56 10.38 -1.32
N GLY A 15 12.02 9.29 -0.71
CA GLY A 15 11.42 8.74 0.51
C GLY A 15 10.09 8.00 0.32
N PHE A 16 9.55 7.90 -0.91
CA PHE A 16 8.22 7.35 -1.19
C PHE A 16 7.99 5.96 -0.60
N SER A 17 8.97 5.04 -0.72
CA SER A 17 8.82 3.68 -0.18
C SER A 17 8.75 3.67 1.36
N TYR A 18 9.42 4.60 2.05
CA TYR A 18 9.28 4.78 3.49
C TYR A 18 7.93 5.37 3.86
N MET A 19 7.51 6.43 3.18
CA MET A 19 6.20 7.06 3.36
C MET A 19 5.07 6.05 3.16
N GLY A 20 5.14 5.22 2.11
CA GLY A 20 4.17 4.15 1.87
C GLY A 20 4.20 3.08 2.96
N SER A 21 5.37 2.74 3.49
CA SER A 21 5.52 1.76 4.59
C SER A 21 4.99 2.30 5.92
N GLU A 22 5.24 3.57 6.21
CA GLU A 22 4.67 4.27 7.37
C GLU A 22 3.14 4.32 7.30
N GLU A 23 2.59 4.66 6.13
CA GLU A 23 1.14 4.71 5.95
C GLU A 23 0.51 3.32 6.09
N CYS A 24 1.19 2.24 5.65
CA CYS A 24 0.75 0.87 5.91
C CYS A 24 0.65 0.61 7.42
N ALA A 25 1.68 0.93 8.20
CA ALA A 25 1.69 0.74 9.64
C ALA A 25 0.64 1.64 10.33
N ASN A 26 0.57 2.91 9.95
CA ASN A 26 -0.39 3.87 10.50
C ASN A 26 -1.84 3.40 10.29
N ILE A 27 -2.23 3.09 9.07
CA ILE A 27 -3.59 2.61 8.77
C ILE A 27 -3.88 1.30 9.51
N ALA A 28 -2.91 0.39 9.61
CA ALA A 28 -3.09 -0.88 10.29
C ALA A 28 -3.32 -0.74 11.80
N THR A 29 -2.67 0.23 12.43
CA THR A 29 -2.78 0.46 13.89
C THR A 29 -4.06 1.19 14.30
N ILE A 30 -4.70 1.93 13.38
CA ILE A 30 -5.92 2.72 13.65
C ILE A 30 -7.18 2.16 13.00
N SER A 31 -7.07 1.06 12.26
CA SER A 31 -8.21 0.43 11.58
C SER A 31 -8.56 -0.90 12.22
N LYS A 32 -9.82 -1.31 12.14
CA LYS A 32 -10.31 -2.64 12.51
C LYS A 32 -10.80 -3.37 11.26
N ASP A 33 -10.67 -4.71 11.24
CA ASP A 33 -11.09 -5.59 10.12
C ASP A 33 -10.56 -5.10 8.77
N SER A 34 -9.27 -4.76 8.70
CA SER A 34 -8.71 -4.11 7.52
C SER A 34 -7.54 -4.88 6.95
N ARG A 35 -7.42 -4.87 5.64
CA ARG A 35 -6.28 -5.43 4.92
C ARG A 35 -5.53 -4.36 4.16
N ILE A 36 -4.20 -4.39 4.27
CA ILE A 36 -3.28 -3.49 3.61
C ILE A 36 -2.38 -4.31 2.70
N GLY A 37 -2.33 -3.97 1.41
CA GLY A 37 -1.57 -4.68 0.41
C GLY A 37 -0.38 -3.88 -0.12
N ILE A 38 0.71 -4.59 -0.44
CA ILE A 38 1.93 -4.01 -1.02
C ILE A 38 2.26 -4.73 -2.32
N LEU A 39 2.44 -3.94 -3.38
CA LEU A 39 2.97 -4.36 -4.67
C LEU A 39 4.19 -3.50 -5.03
N SER A 40 5.14 -4.08 -5.75
CA SER A 40 6.28 -3.36 -6.29
C SER A 40 6.57 -3.82 -7.72
N LYS A 41 7.69 -3.44 -8.30
CA LYS A 41 8.07 -3.89 -9.66
C LYS A 41 8.20 -5.42 -9.76
N THR A 42 8.65 -6.09 -8.67
CA THR A 42 8.70 -7.54 -8.52
C THR A 42 8.21 -7.98 -7.14
N GLY A 43 7.85 -9.26 -6.99
CA GLY A 43 7.48 -9.81 -5.68
C GLY A 43 8.64 -9.75 -4.67
N ALA A 44 9.89 -9.93 -5.14
CA ALA A 44 11.07 -9.79 -4.28
C ALA A 44 11.23 -8.37 -3.73
N ASP A 45 10.98 -7.34 -4.55
CA ASP A 45 11.03 -5.95 -4.12
C ASP A 45 9.87 -5.60 -3.16
N ALA A 46 8.67 -6.14 -3.41
CA ALA A 46 7.53 -6.00 -2.49
C ALA A 46 7.83 -6.64 -1.13
N LYS A 47 8.38 -7.87 -1.13
CA LYS A 47 8.85 -8.55 0.08
C LYS A 47 9.91 -7.74 0.81
N LYS A 48 10.90 -7.20 0.09
CA LYS A 48 11.96 -6.37 0.68
C LYS A 48 11.39 -5.10 1.30
N MET A 49 10.45 -4.43 0.64
CA MET A 49 9.77 -3.28 1.23
C MET A 49 9.04 -3.66 2.53
N PHE A 50 8.38 -4.81 2.55
CA PHE A 50 7.69 -5.32 3.73
C PHE A 50 8.67 -5.64 4.87
N THR A 51 9.70 -6.47 4.61
CA THR A 51 10.64 -6.93 5.66
C THR A 51 11.56 -5.85 6.17
N ASP A 52 12.04 -4.96 5.29
CA ASP A 52 13.10 -4.00 5.62
C ASP A 52 12.56 -2.65 6.07
N LYS A 53 11.26 -2.37 5.84
CA LYS A 53 10.64 -1.09 6.20
C LYS A 53 9.41 -1.27 7.07
N VAL A 54 8.35 -1.95 6.60
CA VAL A 54 7.10 -2.08 7.35
C VAL A 54 7.31 -2.79 8.68
N VAL A 55 8.00 -3.93 8.68
CA VAL A 55 8.26 -4.68 9.91
C VAL A 55 9.09 -3.90 10.93
N PRO A 56 10.21 -3.25 10.56
CA PRO A 56 10.96 -2.40 11.49
C PRO A 56 10.15 -1.21 12.01
N ILE A 57 9.34 -0.55 11.16
CA ILE A 57 8.45 0.54 11.59
C ILE A 57 7.49 0.04 12.66
N SER A 58 6.82 -1.10 12.40
CA SER A 58 5.91 -1.73 13.36
C SER A 58 6.62 -2.10 14.68
N ASN A 59 7.83 -2.66 14.61
CA ASN A 59 8.57 -3.07 15.80
C ASN A 59 9.02 -1.89 16.66
N ASN A 60 9.33 -0.74 16.04
CA ASN A 60 9.73 0.49 16.72
C ASN A 60 8.53 1.41 17.06
N TYR A 61 7.32 0.98 16.76
CA TYR A 61 6.14 1.75 17.15
C TYR A 61 6.07 1.88 18.68
N PRO A 62 5.70 3.05 19.23
CA PRO A 62 5.65 3.23 20.69
C PRO A 62 4.80 2.16 21.35
N PHE A 63 5.32 1.52 22.40
CA PHE A 63 4.70 0.34 23.00
C PHE A 63 3.24 0.54 23.43
N PHE A 64 2.91 1.76 23.88
CA PHE A 64 1.57 2.13 24.34
C PHE A 64 0.55 2.36 23.23
N PHE A 65 1.01 2.49 21.97
CA PHE A 65 0.16 2.53 20.78
C PHE A 65 0.24 1.25 19.94
N LYS A 66 1.15 0.34 20.29
CA LYS A 66 1.36 -0.87 19.51
C LYS A 66 0.24 -1.88 19.77
N PRO A 67 -0.56 -2.25 18.74
CA PRO A 67 -1.61 -3.25 18.91
C PRO A 67 -1.05 -4.63 19.24
N VAL A 68 -1.90 -5.51 19.77
CA VAL A 68 -1.56 -6.92 19.94
C VAL A 68 -1.24 -7.52 18.59
N GLN A 69 -0.08 -8.16 18.49
CA GLN A 69 0.43 -8.77 17.27
C GLN A 69 0.39 -10.29 17.40
N ASP A 70 -0.11 -10.96 16.36
CA ASP A 70 -0.04 -12.40 16.20
C ASP A 70 1.19 -12.76 15.35
N GLY A 71 1.97 -13.73 15.82
CA GLY A 71 3.12 -14.25 15.10
C GLY A 71 4.48 -13.79 15.62
N MET A 72 5.49 -13.98 14.78
CA MET A 72 6.89 -13.71 15.11
C MET A 72 7.24 -12.21 15.03
N ASP A 73 8.25 -11.79 15.77
CA ASP A 73 8.78 -10.42 15.72
C ASP A 73 9.30 -9.99 14.34
N LYS A 74 9.65 -10.96 13.50
CA LYS A 74 10.17 -10.74 12.13
C LYS A 74 9.36 -11.53 11.11
N PRO A 75 8.10 -11.14 10.85
CA PRO A 75 7.28 -11.79 9.85
C PRO A 75 7.85 -11.59 8.44
N LYS A 76 7.71 -12.60 7.56
CA LYS A 76 8.23 -12.57 6.19
C LYS A 76 7.15 -12.41 5.13
N THR A 77 5.91 -12.72 5.47
CA THR A 77 4.78 -12.75 4.51
C THR A 77 3.62 -11.87 4.92
N GLU A 78 3.25 -11.89 6.18
CA GLU A 78 2.11 -11.16 6.73
C GLU A 78 2.45 -10.64 8.12
N LEU A 79 2.07 -9.40 8.41
CA LEU A 79 2.05 -8.81 9.74
C LEU A 79 0.59 -8.69 10.17
N ALA A 80 0.19 -9.36 11.26
CA ALA A 80 -1.19 -9.42 11.71
C ALA A 80 -1.34 -8.83 13.11
N TYR A 81 -2.20 -7.84 13.25
CA TYR A 81 -2.61 -7.26 14.53
C TYR A 81 -3.90 -7.93 15.01
N ARG A 82 -3.78 -9.14 15.51
CA ARG A 82 -4.88 -9.93 16.08
C ARG A 82 -4.43 -10.65 17.33
N VAL A 83 -5.38 -11.10 18.14
CA VAL A 83 -5.10 -11.89 19.33
C VAL A 83 -4.67 -13.31 18.91
N PRO A 84 -3.51 -13.81 19.35
CA PRO A 84 -3.06 -15.15 19.02
C PRO A 84 -4.07 -16.23 19.48
N ALA A 85 -4.37 -17.20 18.63
CA ALA A 85 -5.31 -18.28 18.91
C ALA A 85 -4.97 -19.06 20.20
N SER A 86 -3.68 -19.24 20.51
CA SER A 86 -3.22 -19.89 21.75
C SER A 86 -3.62 -19.16 23.04
N LYS A 87 -3.79 -17.85 22.97
CA LYS A 87 -4.29 -17.04 24.11
C LYS A 87 -5.81 -17.17 24.27
N ILE A 88 -6.53 -17.27 23.16
CA ILE A 88 -7.99 -17.44 23.16
C ILE A 88 -8.39 -18.77 23.80
N THR A 89 -7.72 -19.87 23.44
CA THR A 89 -8.05 -21.22 23.93
C THR A 89 -7.82 -21.39 25.43
N LYS A 90 -6.77 -20.80 25.99
CA LYS A 90 -6.49 -20.84 27.43
C LYS A 90 -7.45 -19.98 28.26
N ARG A 91 -7.99 -18.91 27.67
CA ARG A 91 -8.83 -17.93 28.36
C ARG A 91 -10.26 -18.39 28.51
N ASN A 92 -10.80 -19.09 27.51
CA ASN A 92 -12.19 -19.56 27.52
C ASN A 92 -12.46 -20.71 28.53
N MET A 93 -11.43 -21.23 29.20
CA MET A 93 -11.62 -22.34 30.14
C MET A 93 -11.78 -21.94 31.59
N TYR A 94 -11.39 -20.75 32.03
CA TYR A 94 -11.26 -20.47 33.47
C TYR A 94 -11.68 -19.08 33.99
N GLU A 95 -12.05 -18.09 33.16
CA GLU A 95 -12.35 -16.74 33.68
C GLU A 95 -13.48 -16.06 32.90
N GLU A 96 -14.63 -15.88 33.58
CA GLU A 96 -15.80 -15.15 33.08
C GLU A 96 -15.68 -13.62 33.16
N ASP A 97 -14.63 -13.06 33.78
CA ASP A 97 -14.64 -11.66 34.20
C ASP A 97 -13.45 -10.78 33.76
N ASP A 98 -12.55 -11.22 32.90
CA ASP A 98 -11.41 -10.38 32.52
C ASP A 98 -11.51 -9.76 31.13
N LEU A 99 -11.20 -8.46 31.09
CA LEU A 99 -11.04 -7.56 29.96
C LEU A 99 -10.73 -8.31 28.64
N GLN A 100 -11.73 -8.44 27.78
CA GLN A 100 -11.55 -8.95 26.41
C GLN A 100 -10.55 -8.04 25.70
N VAL A 101 -9.30 -8.49 25.57
CA VAL A 101 -8.33 -7.83 24.70
C VAL A 101 -8.80 -8.06 23.27
N GLU A 102 -9.54 -7.10 22.74
CA GLU A 102 -9.93 -7.13 21.34
C GLU A 102 -8.71 -6.91 20.45
N GLY A 103 -8.46 -7.82 19.51
CA GLY A 103 -7.54 -7.60 18.41
C GLY A 103 -8.13 -6.62 17.40
N LEU A 104 -7.29 -5.96 16.61
CA LEU A 104 -7.73 -5.11 15.50
C LEU A 104 -8.19 -5.92 14.30
N ASP A 105 -7.78 -7.19 14.18
CA ASP A 105 -7.99 -8.08 13.02
C ASP A 105 -7.55 -7.45 11.71
N THR A 106 -6.44 -6.72 11.78
CA THR A 106 -5.86 -5.99 10.65
C THR A 106 -4.57 -6.65 10.21
N THR A 107 -4.38 -6.77 8.89
CA THR A 107 -3.22 -7.40 8.29
C THR A 107 -2.53 -6.51 7.28
N ILE A 108 -1.20 -6.61 7.23
CA ILE A 108 -0.36 -6.04 6.18
C ILE A 108 0.34 -7.20 5.49
N ASP A 109 0.20 -7.33 4.19
CA ASP A 109 0.88 -8.35 3.39
C ASP A 109 1.44 -7.78 2.08
N TRP A 110 2.20 -8.60 1.40
CA TRP A 110 2.71 -8.32 0.06
C TRP A 110 2.39 -9.49 -0.88
N LYS A 111 2.26 -9.21 -2.17
CA LYS A 111 2.04 -10.24 -3.19
C LYS A 111 3.04 -10.12 -4.34
N ASN A 112 3.21 -11.23 -5.06
CA ASN A 112 3.94 -11.21 -6.31
C ASN A 112 3.26 -10.29 -7.33
N THR A 113 4.08 -9.64 -8.13
CA THR A 113 3.64 -8.72 -9.17
C THR A 113 2.96 -9.49 -10.30
N GLY A 114 1.74 -9.12 -10.61
CA GLY A 114 0.95 -9.77 -11.66
C GLY A 114 -0.38 -9.03 -11.88
N ASP A 115 -0.98 -9.26 -13.04
CA ASP A 115 -2.21 -8.57 -13.45
C ASP A 115 -3.37 -8.82 -12.46
N ASN A 116 -3.45 -10.02 -11.87
CA ASN A 116 -4.51 -10.43 -10.94
C ASN A 116 -4.08 -10.41 -9.47
N SER A 117 -2.95 -9.77 -9.14
CA SER A 117 -2.54 -9.63 -7.74
C SER A 117 -3.59 -8.86 -6.95
N TYR A 118 -4.01 -9.41 -5.80
CA TYR A 118 -5.09 -8.92 -4.96
C TYR A 118 -6.51 -9.03 -5.56
N ASP A 119 -6.72 -9.79 -6.64
CA ASP A 119 -8.07 -10.01 -7.14
C ASP A 119 -8.97 -10.67 -6.06
N GLY A 120 -10.21 -10.19 -5.94
CA GLY A 120 -11.17 -10.67 -4.94
C GLY A 120 -10.93 -10.19 -3.50
N GLU A 121 -9.86 -9.47 -3.23
CA GLU A 121 -9.55 -8.97 -1.89
C GLU A 121 -10.26 -7.64 -1.59
N LYS A 122 -10.50 -7.38 -0.31
CA LYS A 122 -11.01 -6.09 0.17
C LYS A 122 -9.89 -5.33 0.86
N LEU A 123 -9.40 -4.26 0.23
CA LEU A 123 -8.25 -3.51 0.74
C LEU A 123 -8.65 -2.15 1.31
N LYS A 124 -8.04 -1.79 2.44
CA LYS A 124 -8.12 -0.46 3.03
C LYS A 124 -7.07 0.48 2.47
N LEU A 125 -5.86 -0.04 2.26
CA LEU A 125 -4.76 0.63 1.58
C LEU A 125 -4.09 -0.35 0.63
N LEU A 126 -3.70 0.16 -0.54
CA LEU A 126 -2.83 -0.53 -1.49
C LEU A 126 -1.67 0.38 -1.83
N VAL A 127 -0.45 -0.08 -1.58
CA VAL A 127 0.76 0.62 -1.98
C VAL A 127 1.36 -0.05 -3.20
N HIS A 128 1.50 0.72 -4.28
CA HIS A 128 2.24 0.34 -5.47
C HIS A 128 3.56 1.11 -5.52
N ASP A 129 4.66 0.45 -5.22
CA ASP A 129 5.98 1.05 -5.41
C ASP A 129 6.56 0.66 -6.79
N GLU A 130 7.28 1.58 -7.42
CA GLU A 130 7.93 1.39 -8.72
C GLU A 130 6.98 0.95 -9.87
N SER A 131 5.77 1.50 -9.90
CA SER A 131 4.68 1.11 -10.82
C SER A 131 5.02 1.28 -12.31
N GLY A 132 5.93 2.21 -12.64
CA GLY A 132 6.42 2.41 -14.02
C GLY A 132 7.49 1.41 -14.47
N LYS A 133 7.87 0.47 -13.61
CA LYS A 133 8.90 -0.52 -13.88
C LYS A 133 8.36 -1.95 -13.99
N TRP A 134 7.06 -2.10 -14.19
CA TRP A 134 6.46 -3.40 -14.43
C TRP A 134 6.77 -3.88 -15.84
N GLU A 135 7.48 -4.99 -15.94
CA GLU A 135 7.89 -5.60 -17.21
C GLU A 135 6.90 -6.69 -17.62
N LYS A 136 6.83 -6.95 -18.92
CA LYS A 136 6.03 -8.04 -19.48
C LYS A 136 6.38 -9.38 -18.80
N PRO A 137 5.40 -10.29 -18.58
CA PRO A 137 4.03 -10.22 -19.08
C PRO A 137 3.09 -9.33 -18.23
N SER A 138 3.49 -8.87 -17.05
CA SER A 138 2.65 -8.08 -16.15
C SER A 138 2.40 -6.66 -16.66
N ASN A 139 1.17 -6.16 -16.47
CA ASN A 139 0.76 -4.84 -16.93
C ASN A 139 0.06 -4.05 -15.83
N ILE A 140 0.64 -2.91 -15.46
CA ILE A 140 0.08 -2.04 -14.42
C ILE A 140 -1.34 -1.55 -14.73
N LEU A 141 -1.70 -1.36 -16.00
CA LEU A 141 -3.06 -0.94 -16.37
C LEU A 141 -4.07 -2.07 -16.10
N ASN A 142 -3.72 -3.32 -16.40
CA ASN A 142 -4.55 -4.47 -16.12
C ASN A 142 -4.70 -4.67 -14.62
N ASN A 143 -3.59 -4.67 -13.88
CA ASN A 143 -3.63 -4.79 -12.43
C ASN A 143 -4.44 -3.65 -11.80
N TRP A 144 -4.28 -2.40 -12.24
CA TRP A 144 -5.06 -1.28 -11.71
C TRP A 144 -6.56 -1.47 -11.95
N ARG A 145 -6.95 -2.03 -13.09
CA ARG A 145 -8.37 -2.34 -13.36
C ARG A 145 -8.94 -3.33 -12.35
N VAL A 146 -8.18 -4.34 -11.97
CA VAL A 146 -8.52 -5.34 -10.96
C VAL A 146 -8.51 -4.73 -9.57
N THR A 147 -7.38 -4.17 -9.14
CA THR A 147 -7.17 -3.67 -7.76
C THR A 147 -8.05 -2.48 -7.40
N LYS A 148 -8.46 -1.68 -8.37
CA LYS A 148 -9.44 -0.60 -8.19
C LYS A 148 -10.78 -1.12 -7.65
N THR A 149 -11.16 -2.34 -8.01
CA THR A 149 -12.39 -2.97 -7.49
C THR A 149 -12.24 -3.37 -6.03
N CYS A 150 -11.04 -3.76 -5.60
CA CYS A 150 -10.73 -4.14 -4.22
C CYS A 150 -10.81 -2.97 -3.22
N LEU A 151 -10.73 -1.73 -3.73
CA LEU A 151 -10.80 -0.50 -2.94
C LEU A 151 -12.21 0.07 -2.80
N ARG A 152 -13.23 -0.64 -3.27
CA ARG A 152 -14.62 -0.20 -3.20
C ARG A 152 -15.56 -1.31 -2.74
N LEU A 153 -16.68 -0.90 -2.18
CA LEU A 153 -17.81 -1.77 -1.88
C LEU A 153 -19.04 -1.17 -2.58
N GLY A 154 -19.49 -1.83 -3.66
CA GLY A 154 -20.51 -1.26 -4.55
C GLY A 154 -20.05 0.08 -5.14
N SER A 155 -20.81 1.14 -4.91
CA SER A 155 -20.49 2.51 -5.35
C SER A 155 -19.57 3.27 -4.39
N ARG A 156 -19.37 2.78 -3.15
CA ARG A 156 -18.62 3.45 -2.10
C ARG A 156 -17.14 3.09 -2.16
N ILE A 157 -16.25 4.09 -2.21
CA ILE A 157 -14.82 3.91 -2.04
C ILE A 157 -14.52 3.69 -0.55
N ILE A 158 -13.96 2.53 -0.21
CA ILE A 158 -13.62 2.11 1.16
C ILE A 158 -12.13 2.14 1.43
N GLY A 159 -11.32 1.98 0.41
CA GLY A 159 -9.85 1.97 0.49
C GLY A 159 -9.19 3.04 -0.36
N LYS A 160 -7.88 3.13 -0.24
CA LYS A 160 -7.04 4.08 -0.97
C LYS A 160 -5.84 3.39 -1.60
N CYS A 161 -5.30 4.00 -2.66
CA CYS A 161 -4.08 3.58 -3.32
C CYS A 161 -3.04 4.70 -3.26
N MET A 162 -1.83 4.34 -2.85
CA MET A 162 -0.62 5.14 -3.04
C MET A 162 0.20 4.47 -4.13
N MET A 163 0.19 5.05 -5.32
CA MET A 163 0.94 4.54 -6.45
C MET A 163 2.07 5.48 -6.79
N GLY A 164 3.30 4.99 -6.85
CA GLY A 164 4.44 5.85 -7.13
C GLY A 164 5.49 5.19 -8.01
N SER A 165 6.10 5.99 -8.89
CA SER A 165 7.23 5.55 -9.69
C SER A 165 8.12 6.71 -10.08
N THR A 166 9.36 6.37 -10.38
CA THR A 166 10.24 7.19 -11.21
C THR A 166 9.90 6.99 -12.67
N SER A 167 10.32 7.90 -13.55
CA SER A 167 10.28 7.68 -15.00
C SER A 167 11.06 6.42 -15.39
N ASN A 168 10.60 5.74 -16.43
CA ASN A 168 11.26 4.57 -16.99
C ASN A 168 11.17 4.63 -18.51
N ALA A 169 12.02 3.84 -19.19
CA ALA A 169 11.98 3.68 -20.64
C ALA A 169 10.58 3.17 -21.07
N LEU A 170 10.05 3.68 -22.17
CA LEU A 170 8.69 3.41 -22.60
C LEU A 170 8.46 1.93 -22.91
N ASP A 171 9.45 1.28 -23.51
CA ASP A 171 9.47 -0.15 -23.86
C ASP A 171 9.57 -1.08 -22.64
N LYS A 172 10.01 -0.55 -21.48
CA LYS A 172 10.19 -1.28 -20.20
C LYS A 172 9.12 -0.95 -19.16
N GLY A 173 7.86 -0.84 -19.58
CA GLY A 173 6.73 -0.57 -18.70
C GLY A 173 6.40 0.92 -18.49
N GLY A 174 7.29 1.82 -18.89
CA GLY A 174 7.11 3.27 -18.76
C GLY A 174 5.90 3.80 -19.54
N GLU A 175 5.57 3.22 -20.71
CA GLU A 175 4.42 3.61 -21.52
C GLU A 175 3.09 3.41 -20.77
N ASN A 176 2.91 2.24 -20.16
CA ASN A 176 1.70 1.93 -19.41
C ASN A 176 1.51 2.85 -18.20
N PHE A 177 2.60 3.14 -17.50
CA PHE A 177 2.56 4.08 -16.38
C PHE A 177 2.27 5.52 -16.85
N LYS A 178 2.90 5.98 -17.93
CA LYS A 178 2.63 7.28 -18.55
C LYS A 178 1.15 7.43 -18.91
N LYS A 179 0.55 6.40 -19.52
CA LYS A 179 -0.88 6.38 -19.84
C LYS A 179 -1.73 6.49 -18.57
N LEU A 180 -1.42 5.68 -17.53
CA LEU A 180 -2.14 5.74 -16.26
C LEU A 180 -2.01 7.09 -15.57
N TYR A 181 -0.81 7.67 -15.59
CA TYR A 181 -0.53 8.98 -15.02
C TYR A 181 -1.31 10.11 -15.74
N ASN A 182 -1.34 10.08 -17.07
CA ASN A 182 -2.11 11.02 -17.87
C ASN A 182 -3.63 10.86 -17.64
N ASP A 183 -4.13 9.62 -17.58
CA ASP A 183 -5.52 9.32 -17.25
C ASP A 183 -5.90 9.73 -15.79
N SER A 184 -4.92 10.08 -14.99
CA SER A 184 -5.06 10.57 -13.61
C SER A 184 -5.05 12.10 -13.50
N SER A 185 -5.00 12.83 -14.64
CA SER A 185 -4.92 14.28 -14.66
C SER A 185 -6.11 14.94 -13.97
N THR A 186 -5.81 15.78 -12.99
CA THR A 186 -6.84 16.54 -12.25
C THR A 186 -7.49 17.65 -13.07
N ALA A 187 -6.91 18.00 -14.22
CA ALA A 187 -7.50 18.94 -15.17
C ALA A 187 -8.68 18.31 -15.94
N GLN A 188 -8.73 16.97 -16.03
CA GLN A 188 -9.76 16.23 -16.75
C GLN A 188 -10.60 15.39 -15.78
N ARG A 189 -11.60 16.01 -15.18
CA ARG A 189 -12.54 15.33 -14.25
C ARG A 189 -13.92 15.25 -14.87
N ASN A 190 -14.60 14.14 -14.59
CA ASN A 190 -16.02 13.99 -14.90
C ASN A 190 -16.91 14.82 -13.95
N SER A 191 -18.21 14.82 -14.17
CA SER A 191 -19.19 15.52 -13.32
C SER A 191 -19.14 15.10 -11.85
N ASN A 192 -18.70 13.86 -11.55
CA ASN A 192 -18.53 13.36 -10.19
C ASN A 192 -17.18 13.75 -9.58
N GLY A 193 -16.34 14.52 -10.29
CA GLY A 193 -15.00 14.93 -9.86
C GLY A 193 -13.95 13.84 -9.91
N GLN A 194 -14.22 12.72 -10.60
CA GLN A 194 -13.25 11.63 -10.80
C GLN A 194 -12.49 11.83 -12.11
N THR A 195 -11.21 11.46 -12.10
CA THR A 195 -10.40 11.33 -13.31
C THR A 195 -10.72 10.01 -14.01
N LYS A 196 -10.23 9.82 -15.23
CA LYS A 196 -10.45 8.58 -16.00
C LYS A 196 -9.89 7.34 -15.32
N SER A 197 -8.72 7.43 -14.70
CA SER A 197 -8.16 6.33 -13.89
C SER A 197 -8.87 6.16 -12.56
N GLY A 198 -9.39 7.25 -12.00
CA GLY A 198 -9.90 7.36 -10.63
C GLY A 198 -8.83 7.74 -9.59
N LEU A 199 -7.55 7.81 -9.98
CA LEU A 199 -6.46 8.37 -9.18
C LEU A 199 -6.29 9.86 -9.51
N TYR A 200 -5.60 10.60 -8.64
CA TYR A 200 -5.13 11.94 -8.95
C TYR A 200 -3.63 11.92 -9.19
N ASN A 201 -3.16 12.51 -10.25
CA ASN A 201 -1.74 12.63 -10.51
C ASN A 201 -1.09 13.69 -9.62
N LEU A 202 0.13 13.41 -9.21
CA LEU A 202 0.99 14.37 -8.52
C LEU A 202 2.41 14.23 -9.06
N PHE A 203 2.98 15.34 -9.51
CA PHE A 203 4.39 15.43 -9.86
C PHE A 203 5.16 16.02 -8.68
N ILE A 204 6.23 15.35 -8.29
CA ILE A 204 7.16 15.84 -7.27
C ILE A 204 8.47 16.17 -8.00
N PRO A 205 8.72 17.44 -8.28
CA PRO A 205 9.91 17.88 -8.98
C PRO A 205 11.15 17.75 -8.09
N MET A 206 12.32 17.77 -8.74
CA MET A 206 13.60 17.52 -8.10
C MET A 206 13.95 18.57 -7.04
N GLU A 207 13.50 19.80 -7.25
CA GLU A 207 13.77 20.93 -6.35
C GLU A 207 13.19 20.77 -4.94
N TYR A 208 12.23 19.88 -4.76
CA TYR A 208 11.68 19.56 -3.44
C TYR A 208 12.45 18.46 -2.70
N ASN A 209 13.50 17.93 -3.30
CA ASN A 209 14.36 16.96 -2.66
C ASN A 209 15.77 17.56 -2.45
N MET A 210 16.20 17.64 -1.19
CA MET A 210 17.52 18.22 -0.85
C MET A 210 18.68 17.48 -1.52
N GLU A 211 18.59 16.16 -1.74
CA GLU A 211 19.61 15.40 -2.48
C GLU A 211 19.70 15.83 -3.96
N GLY A 212 18.64 16.38 -4.55
CA GLY A 212 18.64 16.90 -5.90
C GLY A 212 19.38 18.24 -6.03
N PHE A 213 19.58 18.97 -4.93
CA PHE A 213 20.33 20.23 -4.91
C PHE A 213 21.83 20.03 -4.77
N ILE A 214 22.29 18.91 -4.23
CA ILE A 214 23.71 18.64 -3.96
C ILE A 214 24.43 18.13 -5.22
N ASP A 215 23.72 17.50 -6.15
CA ASP A 215 24.30 16.97 -7.40
C ASP A 215 24.46 18.04 -8.53
N ILE A 216 24.26 19.32 -8.23
CA ILE A 216 24.41 20.41 -9.22
C ILE A 216 25.77 21.12 -9.09
N TYR A 217 26.65 20.68 -8.17
CA TYR A 217 27.98 21.25 -8.00
C TYR A 217 29.08 20.22 -8.16
#